data_a048a28dad333374c1f4a5ad0fce23b7
#
_entry.id   a048a28dad333374c1f4a5ad0fce23b7
#
_cell.length_a   1.000
_cell.length_b   1.000
_cell.length_c   1.000
_cell.angle_alpha   90.00
_cell.angle_beta   90.00
_cell.angle_gamma   90.00
#
_symmetry.space_group_name_H-M   'P 1'
#
loop_
_entity.id
_entity.type
_entity.pdbx_description
1 polymer ?
#
loop_
_entity_poly.entity_id
_entity_poly.type
_entity_poly.pdbx_seq_one_letter_code
_entity_poly.pdbx_strand_id
1 'polypeptide(L)'
;VYKRQRLLKKPQIAILSHEGFNSYDVGVSWWSIDHHLGIRHSQLNTSILSYSDLRRYKTIVVPSGWALDDNSKKSLNDWVRQGGTLIAHNYGTRSLIGDNGIGNVKHLRDTFDNSEDYNFDLQREIYSLEDDISKEDALDNKVNLNINYPWESADKISEDLKKRDKWQSILMPSGAMVAGRTDQKHWLTFGTIDVLPILYGNY
;
A
#
# COMPACT_ATOMS: atom_id res chain seq x y z
N VAL A 1 15.15 27.70 -32.55
CA VAL A 1 14.10 27.58 -31.50
C VAL A 1 14.81 27.50 -30.17
N TYR A 2 14.84 28.60 -29.40
CA TYR A 2 15.42 28.59 -28.05
C TYR A 2 14.44 27.87 -27.11
N LYS A 3 14.76 26.63 -26.74
CA LYS A 3 14.05 25.94 -25.65
C LYS A 3 14.35 26.69 -24.35
N ARG A 4 13.33 27.24 -23.71
CA ARG A 4 13.46 27.83 -22.37
C ARG A 4 13.98 26.77 -21.41
N GLN A 5 15.24 26.86 -21.03
CA GLN A 5 15.80 26.04 -19.95
C GLN A 5 15.29 26.58 -18.62
N ARG A 6 14.67 25.73 -17.81
CA ARG A 6 14.35 26.07 -16.42
C ARG A 6 15.43 25.50 -15.52
N LEU A 7 16.02 26.35 -14.71
CA LEU A 7 16.87 25.92 -13.62
C LEU A 7 16.05 25.06 -12.65
N LEU A 8 16.52 23.86 -12.39
CA LEU A 8 15.95 23.00 -11.35
C LEU A 8 16.24 23.66 -9.99
N LYS A 9 15.18 23.93 -9.23
CA LYS A 9 15.30 24.39 -7.86
C LYS A 9 15.50 23.18 -6.94
N LYS A 10 16.27 23.36 -5.86
CA LYS A 10 16.38 22.33 -4.82
C LYS A 10 14.98 21.95 -4.31
N PRO A 11 14.69 20.66 -4.16
CA PRO A 11 13.40 20.22 -3.66
C PRO A 11 13.18 20.76 -2.23
N GLN A 12 11.96 21.21 -1.97
CA GLN A 12 11.51 21.65 -0.65
C GLN A 12 10.63 20.53 -0.10
N ILE A 13 11.22 19.75 0.79
CA ILE A 13 10.61 18.52 1.32
C ILE A 13 10.14 18.76 2.75
N ALA A 14 8.98 18.21 3.07
CA ALA A 14 8.53 18.06 4.45
C ALA A 14 8.21 16.58 4.73
N ILE A 15 8.39 16.17 5.98
CA ILE A 15 8.01 14.85 6.50
C ILE A 15 6.98 15.09 7.58
N LEU A 16 5.84 14.42 7.50
CA LEU A 16 4.89 14.41 8.60
C LEU A 16 5.47 13.59 9.75
N SER A 17 5.42 14.14 10.94
CA SER A 17 6.07 13.58 12.12
C SER A 17 5.30 13.93 13.40
N HIS A 18 5.85 13.55 14.54
CA HIS A 18 5.32 13.78 15.88
C HIS A 18 4.18 12.81 16.23
N GLU A 19 3.24 13.27 17.05
CA GLU A 19 2.17 12.43 17.57
C GLU A 19 1.39 11.72 16.47
N GLY A 20 1.17 10.43 16.66
CA GLY A 20 0.41 9.61 15.71
C GLY A 20 1.24 8.95 14.62
N PHE A 21 2.53 9.26 14.48
CA PHE A 21 3.42 8.61 13.51
C PHE A 21 4.37 7.61 14.18
N ASN A 22 4.66 6.54 13.42
CA ASN A 22 5.67 5.57 13.83
C ASN A 22 7.06 6.22 13.76
N SER A 23 7.74 6.32 14.89
CA SER A 23 9.04 6.98 14.99
C SER A 23 10.14 6.33 14.14
N TYR A 24 10.07 5.01 13.94
CA TYR A 24 11.03 4.30 13.07
C TYR A 24 10.83 4.68 11.61
N ASP A 25 9.60 4.72 11.12
CA ASP A 25 9.30 5.08 9.74
C ASP A 25 9.61 6.56 9.46
N VAL A 26 9.32 7.44 10.41
CA VAL A 26 9.74 8.84 10.36
C VAL A 26 11.27 8.93 10.31
N GLY A 27 11.96 8.17 11.18
CA GLY A 27 13.41 8.13 11.25
C GLY A 27 14.07 7.63 9.97
N VAL A 28 13.52 6.56 9.37
CA VAL A 28 14.01 6.03 8.07
C VAL A 28 13.82 7.05 6.96
N SER A 29 12.66 7.70 6.89
CA SER A 29 12.37 8.74 5.90
C SER A 29 13.31 9.94 6.07
N TRP A 30 13.47 10.39 7.30
CA TRP A 30 14.39 11.47 7.65
C TRP A 30 15.82 11.13 7.26
N TRP A 31 16.32 9.97 7.69
CA TRP A 31 17.69 9.54 7.42
C TRP A 31 17.96 9.38 5.92
N SER A 32 17.00 8.83 5.18
CA SER A 32 17.13 8.65 3.72
C SER A 32 17.23 10.00 3.00
N ILE A 33 16.44 10.99 3.39
CA ILE A 33 16.44 12.30 2.75
C ILE A 33 17.66 13.13 3.17
N ASP A 34 17.97 13.13 4.45
CA ASP A 34 19.05 13.97 4.98
C ASP A 34 20.43 13.37 4.68
N HIS A 35 20.60 12.09 5.00
CA HIS A 35 21.91 11.43 4.91
C HIS A 35 22.22 10.92 3.50
N HIS A 36 21.31 10.18 2.86
CA HIS A 36 21.57 9.65 1.52
C HIS A 36 21.45 10.68 0.43
N LEU A 37 20.42 11.51 0.47
CA LEU A 37 20.19 12.51 -0.58
C LEU A 37 20.86 13.85 -0.27
N GLY A 38 21.27 14.11 0.97
CA GLY A 38 21.84 15.38 1.40
C GLY A 38 20.88 16.57 1.23
N ILE A 39 19.58 16.33 1.32
CA ILE A 39 18.55 17.33 1.09
C ILE A 39 17.96 17.79 2.42
N ARG A 40 18.01 19.09 2.66
CA ARG A 40 17.32 19.70 3.82
C ARG A 40 15.82 19.51 3.71
N HIS A 41 15.21 19.15 4.81
CA HIS A 41 13.75 18.97 4.92
C HIS A 41 13.23 19.61 6.20
N SER A 42 11.92 19.74 6.30
CA SER A 42 11.20 20.17 7.49
C SER A 42 10.41 19.00 8.05
N GLN A 43 10.29 18.95 9.37
CA GLN A 43 9.33 18.06 10.03
C GLN A 43 8.06 18.86 10.32
N LEU A 44 6.91 18.33 9.94
CA LEU A 44 5.61 18.94 10.16
C LEU A 44 4.81 18.13 11.17
N ASN A 45 4.33 18.80 12.18
CA ASN A 45 3.37 18.22 13.11
C ASN A 45 1.96 18.27 12.49
N THR A 46 1.24 17.14 12.56
CA THR A 46 -0.14 17.06 12.06
C THR A 46 -1.09 18.00 12.78
N SER A 47 -0.88 18.25 14.05
CA SER A 47 -1.72 19.16 14.83
C SER A 47 -1.78 20.60 14.29
N ILE A 48 -0.75 21.01 13.53
CA ILE A 48 -0.70 22.33 12.89
C ILE A 48 -0.86 22.29 11.38
N LEU A 49 -1.06 21.10 10.80
CA LEU A 49 -1.04 20.90 9.36
C LEU A 49 -2.13 21.71 8.66
N SER A 50 -3.35 21.75 9.21
CA SER A 50 -4.48 22.49 8.68
C SER A 50 -4.29 24.01 8.69
N TYR A 51 -3.39 24.52 9.53
CA TYR A 51 -3.07 25.95 9.65
C TYR A 51 -1.75 26.33 8.98
N SER A 52 -0.99 25.34 8.52
CA SER A 52 0.32 25.55 7.92
C SER A 52 0.22 25.98 6.46
N ASP A 53 1.06 26.92 6.05
CA ASP A 53 1.20 27.25 4.62
C ASP A 53 2.04 26.18 3.91
N LEU A 54 1.35 25.21 3.30
CA LEU A 54 1.97 24.10 2.60
C LEU A 54 2.60 24.49 1.25
N ARG A 55 2.30 25.67 0.72
CA ARG A 55 2.82 26.13 -0.60
C ARG A 55 4.34 26.27 -0.64
N ARG A 56 4.98 26.37 0.53
CA ARG A 56 6.44 26.37 0.65
C ARG A 56 7.08 25.04 0.33
N TYR A 57 6.32 23.94 0.38
CA TYR A 57 6.81 22.58 0.10
C TYR A 57 6.40 22.14 -1.29
N LYS A 58 7.29 21.38 -1.93
CA LYS A 58 7.02 20.74 -3.22
C LYS A 58 6.69 19.25 -3.04
N THR A 59 7.26 18.66 -2.00
CA THR A 59 7.04 17.24 -1.67
C THR A 59 6.75 17.11 -0.19
N ILE A 60 5.71 16.36 0.14
CA ILE A 60 5.39 15.99 1.52
C ILE A 60 5.39 14.47 1.61
N VAL A 61 6.13 13.95 2.58
CA VAL A 61 6.21 12.51 2.88
C VAL A 61 5.31 12.19 4.06
N VAL A 62 4.48 11.17 3.88
CA VAL A 62 3.57 10.64 4.90
C VAL A 62 4.04 9.24 5.30
N PRO A 63 4.79 9.12 6.41
CA PRO A 63 5.21 7.83 6.96
C PRO A 63 4.03 7.05 7.56
N SER A 64 4.30 5.85 8.06
CA SER A 64 3.31 5.09 8.84
C SER A 64 2.82 5.90 10.03
N GLY A 65 1.51 5.94 10.18
CA GLY A 65 0.88 6.66 11.27
C GLY A 65 -0.60 6.34 11.38
N TRP A 66 -1.25 7.02 12.31
CA TRP A 66 -2.69 6.98 12.46
C TRP A 66 -3.34 7.72 11.28
N ALA A 67 -4.59 7.43 11.04
CA ALA A 67 -5.32 8.15 10.00
C ALA A 67 -5.30 9.66 10.29
N LEU A 68 -4.98 10.45 9.28
CA LEU A 68 -5.07 11.92 9.38
C LEU A 68 -6.52 12.33 9.60
N ASP A 69 -6.73 13.39 10.39
CA ASP A 69 -8.03 14.00 10.52
C ASP A 69 -8.51 14.62 9.20
N ASP A 70 -9.82 14.86 9.09
CA ASP A 70 -10.43 15.32 7.84
C ASP A 70 -9.94 16.71 7.41
N ASN A 71 -9.61 17.59 8.36
CA ASN A 71 -9.08 18.93 8.04
C ASN A 71 -7.66 18.82 7.47
N SER A 72 -6.83 17.98 8.05
CA SER A 72 -5.49 17.67 7.55
C SER A 72 -5.52 17.03 6.18
N LYS A 73 -6.42 16.06 5.97
CA LYS A 73 -6.63 15.44 4.64
C LYS A 73 -7.06 16.47 3.61
N LYS A 74 -8.02 17.33 3.96
CA LYS A 74 -8.48 18.40 3.08
C LYS A 74 -7.34 19.35 2.70
N SER A 75 -6.57 19.80 3.67
CA SER A 75 -5.42 20.69 3.42
C SER A 75 -4.38 20.06 2.52
N LEU A 76 -4.07 18.78 2.71
CA LEU A 76 -3.16 18.04 1.83
C LEU A 76 -3.75 17.84 0.44
N ASN A 77 -5.03 17.51 0.33
CA ASN A 77 -5.71 17.34 -0.95
C ASN A 77 -5.70 18.64 -1.77
N ASP A 78 -6.03 19.76 -1.13
CA ASP A 78 -6.01 21.07 -1.78
C ASP A 78 -4.59 21.44 -2.23
N TRP A 79 -3.58 21.12 -1.42
CA TRP A 79 -2.19 21.34 -1.78
C TRP A 79 -1.74 20.43 -2.95
N VAL A 80 -2.14 19.16 -2.98
CA VAL A 80 -1.86 18.24 -4.11
C VAL A 80 -2.52 18.76 -5.38
N ARG A 81 -3.77 19.22 -5.32
CA ARG A 81 -4.47 19.82 -6.48
C ARG A 81 -3.78 21.08 -7.01
N GLN A 82 -3.02 21.78 -6.18
CA GLN A 82 -2.21 22.93 -6.56
C GLN A 82 -0.84 22.54 -7.14
N GLY A 83 -0.56 21.26 -7.31
CA GLY A 83 0.67 20.72 -7.90
C GLY A 83 1.72 20.26 -6.90
N GLY A 84 1.36 20.05 -5.65
CA GLY A 84 2.19 19.39 -4.66
C GLY A 84 2.34 17.89 -4.94
N THR A 85 3.48 17.32 -4.55
CA THR A 85 3.75 15.87 -4.65
C THR A 85 3.64 15.23 -3.28
N LEU A 86 2.69 14.33 -3.10
CA LEU A 86 2.51 13.56 -1.88
C LEU A 86 3.11 12.17 -2.04
N ILE A 87 3.98 11.76 -1.12
CA ILE A 87 4.58 10.43 -1.07
C ILE A 87 4.12 9.79 0.24
N ALA A 88 3.32 8.75 0.16
CA ALA A 88 2.91 7.98 1.32
C ALA A 88 3.47 6.57 1.23
N HIS A 89 3.97 6.05 2.34
CA HIS A 89 4.47 4.68 2.40
C HIS A 89 3.93 3.94 3.63
N ASN A 90 3.92 2.62 3.55
CA ASN A 90 3.38 1.73 4.58
C ASN A 90 1.96 2.16 5.01
N TYR A 91 1.69 2.23 6.30
CA TYR A 91 0.39 2.65 6.83
C TYR A 91 0.03 4.12 6.55
N GLY A 92 0.99 4.96 6.16
CA GLY A 92 0.70 6.33 5.69
C GLY A 92 -0.21 6.35 4.47
N THR A 93 -0.21 5.29 3.67
CA THR A 93 -1.10 5.12 2.50
C THR A 93 -2.59 5.09 2.86
N ARG A 94 -2.94 4.76 4.10
CA ARG A 94 -4.34 4.80 4.58
C ARG A 94 -4.98 6.18 4.44
N SER A 95 -4.18 7.24 4.50
CA SER A 95 -4.66 8.61 4.29
C SER A 95 -5.08 8.90 2.84
N LEU A 96 -4.66 8.04 1.90
CA LEU A 96 -4.94 8.17 0.47
C LEU A 96 -6.17 7.37 0.04
N ILE A 97 -6.60 6.40 0.86
CA ILE A 97 -7.58 5.37 0.51
C ILE A 97 -8.98 5.75 1.01
N GLY A 98 -9.99 5.34 0.26
CA GLY A 98 -11.41 5.51 0.58
C GLY A 98 -12.01 6.79 0.01
N ASP A 99 -13.31 6.98 0.24
CA ASP A 99 -14.09 8.07 -0.34
C ASP A 99 -13.61 9.47 0.10
N ASN A 100 -13.07 9.55 1.33
CA ASN A 100 -12.45 10.77 1.87
C ASN A 100 -10.93 10.78 1.77
N GLY A 101 -10.35 9.86 0.97
CA GLY A 101 -8.90 9.76 0.77
C GLY A 101 -8.33 10.88 -0.10
N ILE A 102 -7.04 11.13 0.05
CA ILE A 102 -6.30 12.06 -0.79
C ILE A 102 -5.93 11.34 -2.10
N GLY A 103 -6.75 11.43 -3.09
CA GLY A 103 -6.56 10.75 -4.36
C GLY A 103 -7.63 9.69 -4.62
N ASN A 104 -7.56 9.09 -5.80
CA ASN A 104 -8.52 8.07 -6.21
C ASN A 104 -7.91 6.67 -6.05
N VAL A 105 -7.57 6.32 -4.82
CA VAL A 105 -6.93 5.04 -4.46
C VAL A 105 -7.92 4.20 -3.67
N LYS A 106 -8.03 2.92 -4.03
CA LYS A 106 -8.87 1.93 -3.35
C LYS A 106 -8.02 0.80 -2.79
N HIS A 107 -8.52 0.13 -1.76
CA HIS A 107 -7.94 -1.15 -1.36
C HIS A 107 -8.11 -2.18 -2.47
N LEU A 108 -7.13 -3.06 -2.62
CA LEU A 108 -7.21 -4.13 -3.62
C LEU A 108 -8.47 -4.97 -3.43
N ARG A 109 -8.80 -5.34 -2.20
CA ARG A 109 -10.03 -6.09 -1.88
C ARG A 109 -11.33 -5.38 -2.27
N ASP A 110 -11.33 -4.03 -2.26
CA ASP A 110 -12.52 -3.22 -2.60
C ASP A 110 -12.67 -3.04 -4.12
N THR A 111 -11.68 -3.49 -4.90
CA THR A 111 -11.70 -3.49 -6.37
C THR A 111 -12.15 -4.83 -6.94
N PHE A 112 -12.15 -5.87 -6.12
CA PHE A 112 -12.73 -7.15 -6.49
C PHE A 112 -14.24 -7.10 -6.23
N ASP A 113 -15.03 -6.98 -7.29
CA ASP A 113 -16.50 -7.03 -7.20
C ASP A 113 -17.00 -8.38 -6.65
N ASN A 114 -16.12 -9.40 -6.65
CA ASN A 114 -16.40 -10.76 -6.22
C ASN A 114 -15.29 -11.29 -5.31
N SER A 115 -15.25 -10.81 -4.06
CA SER A 115 -14.33 -11.41 -3.06
C SER A 115 -14.65 -12.88 -2.78
N GLU A 116 -15.88 -13.31 -3.02
CA GLU A 116 -16.32 -14.70 -2.92
C GLU A 116 -15.71 -15.55 -4.03
N ASP A 117 -15.70 -15.08 -5.27
CA ASP A 117 -15.08 -15.78 -6.40
C ASP A 117 -13.56 -15.93 -6.22
N TYR A 118 -12.90 -14.88 -5.71
CA TYR A 118 -11.47 -14.96 -5.39
C TYR A 118 -11.16 -15.98 -4.29
N ASN A 119 -11.94 -15.97 -3.22
CA ASN A 119 -11.80 -16.95 -2.15
C ASN A 119 -12.11 -18.36 -2.64
N PHE A 120 -13.04 -18.50 -3.54
CA PHE A 120 -13.39 -19.77 -4.17
C PHE A 120 -12.26 -20.30 -5.06
N ASP A 121 -11.69 -19.47 -5.90
CA ASP A 121 -10.56 -19.86 -6.76
C ASP A 121 -9.32 -20.21 -5.93
N LEU A 122 -9.06 -19.46 -4.86
CA LEU A 122 -7.99 -19.75 -3.92
C LEU A 122 -8.19 -21.12 -3.25
N GLN A 123 -9.41 -21.45 -2.86
CA GLN A 123 -9.74 -22.77 -2.31
C GLN A 123 -9.56 -23.87 -3.32
N ARG A 124 -9.97 -23.66 -4.57
CA ARG A 124 -9.74 -24.62 -5.66
C ARG A 124 -8.26 -24.92 -5.86
N GLU A 125 -7.43 -23.90 -5.80
CA GLU A 125 -5.97 -24.07 -5.90
C GLU A 125 -5.43 -24.91 -4.76
N ILE A 126 -5.89 -24.67 -3.52
CA ILE A 126 -5.49 -25.45 -2.35
C ILE A 126 -5.95 -26.91 -2.47
N TYR A 127 -7.21 -27.14 -2.85
CA TYR A 127 -7.72 -28.50 -3.06
C TYR A 127 -7.03 -29.24 -4.19
N SER A 128 -6.54 -28.53 -5.22
CA SER A 128 -5.75 -29.12 -6.29
C SER A 128 -4.39 -29.65 -5.84
N LEU A 129 -3.92 -29.22 -4.67
CA LEU A 129 -2.68 -29.67 -4.04
C LEU A 129 -2.88 -30.83 -3.07
N GLU A 130 -4.13 -31.14 -2.70
CA GLU A 130 -4.47 -32.31 -1.90
C GLU A 130 -4.68 -33.52 -2.82
N ASP A 131 -4.11 -34.68 -2.45
CA ASP A 131 -4.11 -35.90 -3.28
C ASP A 131 -5.50 -36.50 -3.55
N ASP A 132 -6.53 -36.01 -2.87
CA ASP A 132 -7.90 -36.56 -2.92
C ASP A 132 -8.77 -35.99 -4.07
N ILE A 133 -8.31 -34.96 -4.77
CA ILE A 133 -9.06 -34.35 -5.87
C ILE A 133 -8.18 -34.29 -7.11
N SER A 134 -8.67 -34.81 -8.25
CA SER A 134 -7.94 -34.69 -9.50
C SER A 134 -7.81 -33.20 -9.91
N LYS A 135 -6.67 -32.83 -10.51
CA LYS A 135 -6.45 -31.48 -11.00
C LYS A 135 -7.49 -31.06 -12.04
N GLU A 136 -7.99 -32.04 -12.81
CA GLU A 136 -9.02 -31.83 -13.79
C GLU A 136 -10.37 -31.48 -13.13
N ASP A 137 -10.71 -32.15 -12.04
CA ASP A 137 -11.94 -31.87 -11.28
C ASP A 137 -11.90 -30.51 -10.60
N ALA A 138 -10.73 -30.12 -10.07
CA ALA A 138 -10.54 -28.81 -9.45
C ALA A 138 -10.65 -27.64 -10.45
N LEU A 139 -10.36 -27.90 -11.73
CA LEU A 139 -10.44 -26.91 -12.80
C LEU A 139 -11.80 -26.91 -13.53
N ASP A 140 -12.64 -27.94 -13.34
CA ASP A 140 -13.97 -28.00 -13.95
C ASP A 140 -14.95 -27.13 -13.14
N ASN A 141 -15.45 -26.07 -13.77
CA ASN A 141 -16.47 -25.20 -13.18
C ASN A 141 -17.81 -25.90 -12.89
N LYS A 142 -17.98 -27.14 -13.36
CA LYS A 142 -19.19 -27.95 -13.16
C LYS A 142 -19.10 -28.85 -11.93
N VAL A 143 -17.90 -29.06 -11.39
CA VAL A 143 -17.72 -29.83 -10.17
C VAL A 143 -18.38 -29.10 -9.02
N ASN A 144 -19.36 -29.72 -8.40
CA ASN A 144 -20.04 -29.20 -7.24
C ASN A 144 -19.11 -29.31 -6.02
N LEU A 145 -18.30 -28.29 -5.79
CA LEU A 145 -17.35 -28.20 -4.68
C LEU A 145 -18.03 -28.15 -3.30
N ASN A 146 -19.35 -28.34 -3.22
CA ASN A 146 -20.07 -28.48 -1.96
C ASN A 146 -19.58 -29.65 -1.08
N ILE A 147 -18.78 -30.55 -1.64
CA ILE A 147 -18.29 -31.72 -0.93
C ILE A 147 -17.26 -31.31 0.14
N ASN A 148 -16.55 -30.20 -0.06
CA ASN A 148 -15.48 -29.78 0.84
C ASN A 148 -15.46 -28.28 1.11
N TYR A 149 -16.60 -27.62 1.00
CA TYR A 149 -16.68 -26.23 1.43
C TYR A 149 -16.45 -26.19 2.95
N PRO A 150 -15.44 -25.46 3.43
CA PRO A 150 -15.06 -25.50 4.85
C PRO A 150 -16.12 -24.97 5.80
N TRP A 151 -17.22 -24.41 5.29
CA TRP A 151 -18.31 -23.84 6.09
C TRP A 151 -19.52 -24.76 6.09
N GLU A 152 -19.50 -25.76 6.92
CA GLU A 152 -20.67 -26.63 7.08
C GLU A 152 -21.84 -25.92 7.77
N SER A 153 -21.57 -24.86 8.55
CA SER A 153 -22.59 -24.06 9.23
C SER A 153 -22.05 -22.70 9.66
N ALA A 154 -22.96 -21.72 9.85
CA ALA A 154 -22.63 -20.40 10.38
C ALA A 154 -21.95 -20.43 11.76
N ASP A 155 -22.24 -21.46 12.56
CA ASP A 155 -21.70 -21.60 13.91
C ASP A 155 -20.21 -21.98 13.94
N LYS A 156 -19.69 -22.54 12.86
CA LYS A 156 -18.28 -22.95 12.73
C LYS A 156 -17.39 -21.88 12.07
N ILE A 157 -17.95 -20.74 11.66
CA ILE A 157 -17.24 -19.69 10.93
C ILE A 157 -15.93 -19.26 11.59
N SER A 158 -15.87 -19.23 12.93
CA SER A 158 -14.66 -18.77 13.63
C SER A 158 -13.48 -19.76 13.52
N GLU A 159 -13.76 -21.06 13.49
CA GLU A 159 -12.73 -22.09 13.32
C GLU A 159 -12.28 -22.17 11.86
N ASP A 160 -13.22 -22.06 10.96
CA ASP A 160 -12.97 -22.08 9.54
C ASP A 160 -12.22 -20.80 9.07
N LEU A 161 -12.50 -19.63 9.67
CA LEU A 161 -11.71 -18.41 9.44
C LEU A 161 -10.26 -18.59 9.88
N LYS A 162 -9.99 -19.23 11.02
CA LYS A 162 -8.60 -19.54 11.44
C LYS A 162 -7.92 -20.49 10.48
N LYS A 163 -8.64 -21.46 9.95
CA LYS A 163 -8.15 -22.42 8.96
C LYS A 163 -7.82 -21.70 7.65
N ARG A 164 -8.70 -20.81 7.19
CA ARG A 164 -8.50 -19.94 6.04
C ARG A 164 -7.28 -19.03 6.22
N ASP A 165 -7.15 -18.38 7.36
CA ASP A 165 -6.02 -17.51 7.67
C ASP A 165 -4.69 -18.28 7.65
N LYS A 166 -4.70 -19.52 8.15
CA LYS A 166 -3.55 -20.41 8.07
C LYS A 166 -3.20 -20.76 6.61
N TRP A 167 -4.18 -20.98 5.76
CA TRP A 167 -3.96 -21.25 4.34
C TRP A 167 -3.49 -20.01 3.59
N GLN A 168 -4.09 -18.87 3.85
CA GLN A 168 -3.60 -17.60 3.28
C GLN A 168 -2.15 -17.32 3.66
N SER A 169 -1.73 -17.66 4.88
CA SER A 169 -0.34 -17.51 5.30
C SER A 169 0.65 -18.41 4.52
N ILE A 170 0.19 -19.52 3.97
CA ILE A 170 1.00 -20.40 3.12
C ILE A 170 1.16 -19.79 1.72
N LEU A 171 0.09 -19.21 1.17
CA LEU A 171 0.08 -18.61 -0.16
C LEU A 171 0.63 -17.19 -0.17
N MET A 172 0.57 -16.50 0.95
CA MET A 172 1.14 -15.17 1.15
C MET A 172 2.24 -15.22 2.22
N PRO A 173 3.45 -15.64 1.83
CA PRO A 173 4.54 -15.82 2.78
C PRO A 173 4.94 -14.47 3.37
N SER A 174 4.56 -14.25 4.61
CA SER A 174 4.96 -13.07 5.34
C SER A 174 6.41 -13.14 5.80
N GLY A 175 7.10 -12.01 5.78
CA GLY A 175 8.52 -11.92 6.11
C GLY A 175 9.44 -12.45 5.01
N ALA A 176 8.93 -12.85 3.86
CA ALA A 176 9.73 -13.31 2.73
C ALA A 176 10.23 -12.13 1.88
N MET A 177 11.41 -12.29 1.30
CA MET A 177 11.92 -11.39 0.27
C MET A 177 11.39 -11.86 -1.08
N VAL A 178 10.58 -11.04 -1.73
CA VAL A 178 10.03 -11.30 -3.06
C VAL A 178 10.69 -10.43 -4.12
N ALA A 179 10.75 -10.95 -5.34
CA ALA A 179 11.31 -10.22 -6.48
C ALA A 179 10.24 -9.31 -7.11
N GLY A 180 10.31 -8.02 -6.86
CA GLY A 180 9.45 -7.02 -7.51
C GLY A 180 10.03 -6.60 -8.85
N ARG A 181 9.29 -6.81 -9.95
CA ARG A 181 9.69 -6.32 -11.27
C ARG A 181 9.24 -4.88 -11.45
N THR A 182 10.15 -4.01 -11.87
CA THR A 182 9.88 -2.60 -12.12
C THR A 182 9.56 -2.35 -13.59
N ASP A 183 8.60 -1.47 -13.86
CA ASP A 183 8.39 -0.97 -15.22
C ASP A 183 9.48 0.05 -15.56
N GLN A 184 10.50 -0.36 -16.28
CA GLN A 184 11.65 0.48 -16.66
C GLN A 184 11.28 1.68 -17.55
N LYS A 185 10.06 1.73 -18.07
CA LYS A 185 9.57 2.84 -18.90
C LYS A 185 8.87 3.92 -18.07
N HIS A 186 8.54 3.62 -16.82
CA HIS A 186 7.84 4.57 -15.97
C HIS A 186 8.83 5.54 -15.31
N TRP A 187 8.50 6.81 -15.25
CA TRP A 187 9.39 7.85 -14.71
C TRP A 187 9.74 7.65 -13.22
N LEU A 188 8.85 7.03 -12.42
CA LEU A 188 9.10 6.71 -11.01
C LEU A 188 10.21 5.67 -10.81
N THR A 189 10.44 4.82 -11.80
CA THR A 189 11.43 3.74 -11.73
C THR A 189 12.76 4.13 -12.39
N PHE A 190 12.89 5.40 -12.78
CA PHE A 190 14.13 5.91 -13.36
C PHE A 190 15.31 5.72 -12.41
N GLY A 191 16.34 5.03 -12.89
CA GLY A 191 17.54 4.75 -12.12
C GLY A 191 17.43 3.53 -11.20
N THR A 192 16.31 2.82 -11.20
CA THR A 192 16.18 1.54 -10.48
C THR A 192 16.64 0.37 -11.34
N ILE A 193 17.00 -0.74 -10.68
CA ILE A 193 17.26 -2.01 -11.35
C ILE A 193 15.94 -2.68 -11.75
N ASP A 194 16.00 -3.59 -12.72
CA ASP A 194 14.82 -4.29 -13.27
C ASP A 194 14.08 -5.11 -12.20
N VAL A 195 14.81 -5.72 -11.28
CA VAL A 195 14.25 -6.53 -10.19
C VAL A 195 14.69 -5.97 -8.85
N LEU A 196 13.73 -5.57 -8.02
CA LEU A 196 13.96 -5.07 -6.67
C LEU A 196 13.61 -6.16 -5.64
N PRO A 197 14.46 -6.37 -4.61
CA PRO A 197 14.08 -7.18 -3.47
C PRO A 197 13.04 -6.41 -2.64
N ILE A 198 11.87 -7.00 -2.47
CA ILE A 198 10.78 -6.42 -1.66
C ILE A 198 10.54 -7.34 -0.47
N LEU A 199 10.63 -6.79 0.74
CA LEU A 199 10.22 -7.51 1.94
C LEU A 199 8.69 -7.53 1.99
N TYR A 200 8.12 -8.73 1.91
CA TYR A 200 6.69 -8.93 2.08
C TYR A 200 6.37 -9.02 3.58
N GLY A 201 5.79 -7.95 4.12
CA GLY A 201 5.49 -7.86 5.55
C GLY A 201 4.23 -8.62 5.95
N ASN A 202 4.12 -8.90 7.25
CA ASN A 202 2.87 -9.33 7.90
C ASN A 202 2.00 -8.10 8.14
N TYR A 203 0.93 -7.95 7.38
CA TYR A 203 -0.03 -6.88 7.62
C TYR A 203 -1.48 -7.41 7.55
#